data_6bf0384cfc3a1604007a43df24c2ab53
#
_entry.id   6bf0384cfc3a1604007a43df24c2ab53
#
_cell.length_a   1.000
_cell.length_b   1.000
_cell.length_c   1.000
_cell.angle_alpha   90.00
_cell.angle_beta   90.00
_cell.angle_gamma   90.00
#
_symmetry.space_group_name_H-M   'P 1'
#
loop_
_entity.id
_entity.type
_entity.pdbx_description
1 polymer ?
#
loop_
_entity_poly.entity_id
_entity_poly.type
_entity_poly.pdbx_seq_one_letter_code
_entity_poly.pdbx_strand_id
1 'polypeptide(L)'
;PSDYQKILYPLCILPALLLKTTAAQITAIGWLNAVYMASAVFPAYALARAMGMNRRRTAFLVGVTAVLPTMSAASTFMSETVFLPLSLWQVYFFLRAMLAEPKARVGWCAAAGAFCYLLYLNKEVALYYLIAWVLVRAWVWWHDKASWRAELACNAALLGSFLVCFLLAKATLFRGLGNSYNQTGWLTAEQWRFLPFA
;
A
#
# COMPACT_ATOMS: atom_id res chain seq x y z
N PRO A 1 -22.33 6.61 -0.36
CA PRO A 1 -21.85 5.53 -1.17
C PRO A 1 -20.82 6.02 -2.16
N SER A 2 -19.59 6.23 -1.71
CA SER A 2 -18.50 6.81 -2.48
C SER A 2 -17.33 5.81 -2.65
N ASP A 3 -17.63 4.52 -2.61
CA ASP A 3 -16.61 3.48 -2.44
C ASP A 3 -16.03 2.91 -3.74
N TYR A 4 -16.30 3.53 -4.88
CA TYR A 4 -15.81 3.05 -6.18
C TYR A 4 -14.30 3.24 -6.42
N GLN A 5 -13.57 3.81 -5.48
CA GLN A 5 -12.14 4.08 -5.64
C GLN A 5 -11.23 2.91 -5.26
N LYS A 6 -11.77 1.89 -4.60
CA LYS A 6 -11.01 0.75 -4.07
C LYS A 6 -11.13 -0.46 -4.99
N ILE A 7 -10.58 -0.33 -6.21
CA ILE A 7 -10.73 -1.35 -7.26
C ILE A 7 -9.89 -2.59 -7.02
N LEU A 8 -8.79 -2.48 -6.26
CA LEU A 8 -7.83 -3.59 -6.14
C LEU A 8 -8.42 -4.79 -5.43
N TYR A 9 -9.10 -4.59 -4.29
CA TYR A 9 -9.71 -5.70 -3.57
C TYR A 9 -10.81 -6.41 -4.38
N PRO A 10 -11.78 -5.72 -5.01
CA PRO A 10 -12.71 -6.33 -5.95
C PRO A 10 -12.04 -7.15 -7.06
N LEU A 11 -10.94 -6.66 -7.64
CA LEU A 11 -10.18 -7.41 -8.64
C LEU A 11 -9.54 -8.69 -8.05
N CYS A 12 -9.04 -8.61 -6.83
CA CYS A 12 -8.45 -9.77 -6.14
C CYS A 12 -9.47 -10.89 -5.86
N ILE A 13 -10.74 -10.54 -5.60
CA ILE A 13 -11.80 -11.53 -5.34
C ILE A 13 -12.58 -11.91 -6.59
N LEU A 14 -12.33 -11.26 -7.73
CA LEU A 14 -13.05 -11.51 -8.99
C LEU A 14 -13.11 -13.02 -9.37
N PRO A 15 -12.03 -13.81 -9.23
CA PRO A 15 -12.10 -15.23 -9.55
C PRO A 15 -13.18 -16.01 -8.76
N ALA A 16 -13.41 -15.62 -7.50
CA ALA A 16 -14.44 -16.23 -6.67
C ALA A 16 -15.86 -15.84 -7.13
N LEU A 17 -16.02 -14.62 -7.63
CA LEU A 17 -17.32 -14.13 -8.10
C LEU A 17 -17.80 -14.80 -9.40
N LEU A 18 -16.91 -15.50 -10.11
CA LEU A 18 -17.26 -16.30 -11.30
C LEU A 18 -17.94 -17.63 -10.96
N LEU A 19 -18.00 -18.02 -9.69
CA LEU A 19 -18.65 -19.25 -9.25
C LEU A 19 -20.18 -19.10 -9.32
N LYS A 20 -20.87 -20.23 -9.60
CA LYS A 20 -22.31 -20.24 -9.90
C LYS A 20 -23.23 -19.98 -8.69
N THR A 21 -22.78 -20.29 -7.49
CA THR A 21 -23.63 -20.19 -6.29
C THR A 21 -23.06 -19.23 -5.27
N THR A 22 -23.90 -18.46 -4.59
CA THR A 22 -23.50 -17.51 -3.55
C THR A 22 -22.72 -18.19 -2.43
N ALA A 23 -23.10 -19.39 -2.02
CA ALA A 23 -22.39 -20.14 -1.00
C ALA A 23 -20.95 -20.48 -1.43
N ALA A 24 -20.76 -20.92 -2.68
CA ALA A 24 -19.42 -21.17 -3.22
C ALA A 24 -18.59 -19.89 -3.35
N GLN A 25 -19.21 -18.78 -3.77
CA GLN A 25 -18.54 -17.46 -3.84
C GLN A 25 -18.04 -17.03 -2.47
N ILE A 26 -18.88 -17.05 -1.44
CA ILE A 26 -18.53 -16.70 -0.07
C ILE A 26 -17.36 -17.56 0.44
N THR A 27 -17.44 -18.86 0.26
CA THR A 27 -16.39 -19.81 0.67
C THR A 27 -15.08 -19.52 -0.07
N ALA A 28 -15.13 -19.30 -1.37
CA ALA A 28 -13.94 -19.02 -2.17
C ALA A 28 -13.30 -17.68 -1.81
N ILE A 29 -14.09 -16.64 -1.53
CA ILE A 29 -13.57 -15.34 -1.04
C ILE A 29 -12.85 -15.53 0.30
N GLY A 30 -13.42 -16.32 1.22
CA GLY A 30 -12.77 -16.63 2.49
C GLY A 30 -11.40 -17.31 2.29
N TRP A 31 -11.30 -18.27 1.40
CA TRP A 31 -10.03 -18.91 1.06
C TRP A 31 -9.03 -17.93 0.42
N LEU A 32 -9.47 -17.10 -0.54
CA LEU A 32 -8.62 -16.10 -1.15
C LEU A 32 -8.09 -15.10 -0.10
N ASN A 33 -8.96 -14.62 0.78
CA ASN A 33 -8.58 -13.73 1.86
C ASN A 33 -7.54 -14.37 2.80
N ALA A 34 -7.71 -15.64 3.14
CA ALA A 34 -6.75 -16.38 3.95
C ALA A 34 -5.37 -16.49 3.25
N VAL A 35 -5.36 -16.78 1.95
CA VAL A 35 -4.12 -16.84 1.15
C VAL A 35 -3.45 -15.47 1.07
N TYR A 36 -4.21 -14.40 0.78
CA TYR A 36 -3.65 -13.05 0.74
C TYR A 36 -3.06 -12.66 2.08
N MET A 37 -3.78 -12.88 3.17
CA MET A 37 -3.30 -12.56 4.51
C MET A 37 -2.05 -13.37 4.87
N ALA A 38 -2.04 -14.68 4.60
CA ALA A 38 -0.89 -15.55 4.82
C ALA A 38 0.33 -15.10 3.99
N SER A 39 0.11 -14.48 2.83
CA SER A 39 1.20 -13.96 1.99
C SER A 39 2.03 -12.86 2.68
N ALA A 40 1.54 -12.26 3.77
CA ALA A 40 2.27 -11.27 4.57
C ALA A 40 3.60 -11.81 5.14
N VAL A 41 3.73 -13.13 5.27
CA VAL A 41 4.98 -13.77 5.72
C VAL A 41 6.16 -13.52 4.76
N PHE A 42 5.89 -13.37 3.46
CA PHE A 42 6.95 -13.12 2.48
C PHE A 42 7.59 -11.74 2.64
N PRO A 43 6.84 -10.62 2.66
CA PRO A 43 7.44 -9.32 2.92
C PRO A 43 8.01 -9.22 4.34
N ALA A 44 7.42 -9.85 5.35
CA ALA A 44 7.99 -9.90 6.69
C ALA A 44 9.36 -10.58 6.69
N TYR A 45 9.52 -11.70 5.98
CA TYR A 45 10.80 -12.35 5.79
C TYR A 45 11.80 -11.44 5.06
N ALA A 46 11.38 -10.84 3.95
CA ALA A 46 12.23 -9.94 3.16
C ALA A 46 12.72 -8.74 3.98
N LEU A 47 11.84 -8.13 4.78
CA LEU A 47 12.16 -7.04 5.70
C LEU A 47 13.18 -7.47 6.74
N ALA A 48 12.94 -8.59 7.43
CA ALA A 48 13.85 -9.11 8.44
C ALA A 48 15.26 -9.36 7.88
N ARG A 49 15.33 -9.92 6.67
CA ARG A 49 16.61 -10.16 5.98
C ARG A 49 17.30 -8.86 5.56
N ALA A 50 16.54 -7.89 5.03
CA ALA A 50 17.07 -6.59 4.67
C ALA A 50 17.59 -5.79 5.88
N MET A 51 17.00 -6.00 7.06
CA MET A 51 17.47 -5.43 8.34
C MET A 51 18.65 -6.18 8.96
N GLY A 52 19.19 -7.21 8.30
CA GLY A 52 20.32 -7.99 8.80
C GLY A 52 19.98 -8.93 9.94
N MET A 53 18.71 -9.26 10.15
CA MET A 53 18.32 -10.18 11.24
C MET A 53 18.87 -11.58 10.99
N ASN A 54 19.33 -12.24 12.07
CA ASN A 54 19.75 -13.63 12.01
C ASN A 54 18.54 -14.57 11.80
N ARG A 55 18.82 -15.83 11.41
CA ARG A 55 17.80 -16.83 11.07
C ARG A 55 16.74 -17.02 12.16
N ARG A 56 17.15 -17.05 13.42
CA ARG A 56 16.21 -17.26 14.54
C ARG A 56 15.24 -16.09 14.71
N ARG A 57 15.75 -14.85 14.69
CA ARG A 57 14.93 -13.64 14.79
C ARG A 57 14.01 -13.48 13.59
N THR A 58 14.50 -13.80 12.39
CA THR A 58 13.70 -13.82 11.16
C THR A 58 12.55 -14.82 11.27
N ALA A 59 12.83 -16.06 11.69
CA ALA A 59 11.79 -17.08 11.88
C ALA A 59 10.76 -16.66 12.93
N PHE A 60 11.19 -16.06 14.03
CA PHE A 60 10.30 -15.55 15.07
C PHE A 60 9.38 -14.44 14.52
N LEU A 61 9.94 -13.44 13.81
CA LEU A 61 9.15 -12.34 13.22
C LEU A 61 8.12 -12.87 12.22
N VAL A 62 8.53 -13.77 11.34
CA VAL A 62 7.64 -14.41 10.36
C VAL A 62 6.54 -15.22 11.05
N GLY A 63 6.88 -15.97 12.09
CA GLY A 63 5.92 -16.72 12.88
C GLY A 63 4.90 -15.81 13.57
N VAL A 64 5.36 -14.72 14.21
CA VAL A 64 4.47 -13.71 14.80
C VAL A 64 3.55 -13.10 13.72
N THR A 65 4.11 -12.76 12.55
CA THR A 65 3.30 -12.20 11.43
C THR A 65 2.21 -13.19 10.98
N ALA A 66 2.51 -14.50 10.98
CA ALA A 66 1.55 -15.53 10.57
C ALA A 66 0.38 -15.72 11.55
N VAL A 67 0.55 -15.37 12.84
CA VAL A 67 -0.46 -15.54 13.91
C VAL A 67 -1.01 -14.23 14.45
N LEU A 68 -0.75 -13.10 13.79
CA LEU A 68 -1.29 -11.82 14.23
C LEU A 68 -2.83 -11.84 14.32
N PRO A 69 -3.42 -11.14 15.31
CA PRO A 69 -4.88 -11.01 15.44
C PRO A 69 -5.56 -10.46 14.18
N THR A 70 -4.83 -9.67 13.38
CA THR A 70 -5.30 -9.20 12.07
C THR A 70 -5.63 -10.33 11.10
N MET A 71 -5.13 -11.56 11.32
CA MET A 71 -5.52 -12.74 10.54
C MET A 71 -7.00 -13.07 10.66
N SER A 72 -7.67 -12.66 11.75
CA SER A 72 -9.12 -12.78 11.87
C SER A 72 -9.87 -11.99 10.82
N ALA A 73 -9.27 -10.93 10.24
CA ALA A 73 -9.85 -10.18 9.13
C ALA A 73 -10.03 -11.04 7.85
N ALA A 74 -9.33 -12.18 7.74
CA ALA A 74 -9.52 -13.11 6.63
C ALA A 74 -10.94 -13.69 6.56
N SER A 75 -11.63 -13.77 7.69
CA SER A 75 -13.03 -14.23 7.76
C SER A 75 -14.03 -13.14 7.35
N THR A 76 -13.59 -11.91 7.15
CA THR A 76 -14.42 -10.78 6.77
C THR A 76 -14.14 -10.35 5.33
N PHE A 77 -15.15 -9.75 4.67
CA PHE A 77 -15.01 -9.19 3.32
C PHE A 77 -14.34 -7.81 3.37
N MET A 78 -13.10 -7.75 3.88
CA MET A 78 -12.39 -6.51 4.09
C MET A 78 -11.14 -6.40 3.23
N SER A 79 -10.91 -5.21 2.71
CA SER A 79 -9.72 -4.88 1.91
C SER A 79 -8.40 -4.96 2.72
N GLU A 80 -8.48 -5.08 4.05
CA GLU A 80 -7.36 -5.28 4.96
C GLU A 80 -6.56 -6.52 4.65
N THR A 81 -7.21 -7.58 4.16
CA THR A 81 -6.57 -8.85 3.81
C THR A 81 -5.52 -8.71 2.72
N VAL A 82 -5.76 -7.82 1.77
CA VAL A 82 -4.82 -7.48 0.70
C VAL A 82 -3.92 -6.32 1.12
N PHE A 83 -4.45 -5.38 1.92
CA PHE A 83 -3.70 -4.19 2.34
C PHE A 83 -2.49 -4.52 3.20
N LEU A 84 -2.62 -5.44 4.17
CA LEU A 84 -1.53 -5.78 5.09
C LEU A 84 -0.28 -6.30 4.37
N PRO A 85 -0.33 -7.35 3.54
CA PRO A 85 0.86 -7.81 2.85
C PRO A 85 1.45 -6.76 1.91
N LEU A 86 0.61 -5.97 1.23
CA LEU A 86 1.07 -4.90 0.37
C LEU A 86 1.75 -3.78 1.17
N SER A 87 1.22 -3.42 2.35
CA SER A 87 1.84 -2.40 3.21
C SER A 87 3.22 -2.83 3.71
N LEU A 88 3.41 -4.09 4.03
CA LEU A 88 4.72 -4.63 4.39
C LEU A 88 5.71 -4.60 3.21
N TRP A 89 5.25 -4.91 1.98
CA TRP A 89 6.06 -4.72 0.78
C TRP A 89 6.41 -3.25 0.55
N GLN A 90 5.49 -2.31 0.80
CA GLN A 90 5.79 -0.88 0.70
C GLN A 90 6.91 -0.47 1.65
N VAL A 91 6.86 -0.92 2.91
CA VAL A 91 7.93 -0.69 3.89
C VAL A 91 9.24 -1.32 3.42
N TYR A 92 9.20 -2.52 2.84
CA TYR A 92 10.40 -3.16 2.25
C TYR A 92 11.01 -2.31 1.13
N PHE A 93 10.21 -1.77 0.20
CA PHE A 93 10.71 -0.90 -0.86
C PHE A 93 11.35 0.37 -0.29
N PHE A 94 10.75 0.97 0.72
CA PHE A 94 11.35 2.12 1.42
C PHE A 94 12.68 1.76 2.08
N LEU A 95 12.74 0.64 2.77
CA LEU A 95 13.98 0.18 3.40
C LEU A 95 15.07 -0.06 2.34
N ARG A 96 14.73 -0.69 1.22
CA ARG A 96 15.66 -0.90 0.12
C ARG A 96 16.15 0.42 -0.48
N ALA A 97 15.26 1.40 -0.65
CA ALA A 97 15.64 2.74 -1.10
C ALA A 97 16.57 3.46 -0.11
N MET A 98 16.39 3.25 1.20
CA MET A 98 17.27 3.83 2.22
C MET A 98 18.66 3.17 2.25
N LEU A 99 18.71 1.84 2.09
CA LEU A 99 19.95 1.05 2.18
C LEU A 99 20.71 0.97 0.85
N ALA A 100 20.08 1.38 -0.26
CA ALA A 100 20.68 1.26 -1.58
C ALA A 100 21.82 2.25 -1.81
N GLU A 101 22.80 1.82 -2.61
CA GLU A 101 23.83 2.70 -3.13
C GLU A 101 23.22 3.86 -3.95
N PRO A 102 23.91 5.02 -4.03
CA PRO A 102 23.35 6.23 -4.67
C PRO A 102 22.81 5.99 -6.09
N LYS A 103 23.49 5.14 -6.88
CA LYS A 103 23.07 4.82 -8.26
C LYS A 103 21.77 4.01 -8.33
N ALA A 104 21.56 3.09 -7.41
CA ALA A 104 20.38 2.22 -7.37
C ALA A 104 19.22 2.87 -6.59
N ARG A 105 19.51 3.85 -5.74
CA ARG A 105 18.54 4.47 -4.83
C ARG A 105 17.35 5.07 -5.55
N VAL A 106 17.60 5.84 -6.62
CA VAL A 106 16.54 6.48 -7.43
C VAL A 106 15.61 5.43 -8.03
N GLY A 107 16.14 4.30 -8.51
CA GLY A 107 15.32 3.19 -9.02
C GLY A 107 14.42 2.58 -7.94
N TRP A 108 14.95 2.38 -6.72
CA TRP A 108 14.14 1.90 -5.60
C TRP A 108 13.07 2.91 -5.17
N CYS A 109 13.36 4.21 -5.20
CA CYS A 109 12.38 5.27 -4.95
C CYS A 109 11.26 5.25 -5.99
N ALA A 110 11.60 5.11 -7.27
CA ALA A 110 10.59 4.98 -8.34
C ALA A 110 9.73 3.72 -8.18
N ALA A 111 10.34 2.58 -7.87
CA ALA A 111 9.61 1.35 -7.58
C ALA A 111 8.68 1.50 -6.37
N ALA A 112 9.14 2.16 -5.31
CA ALA A 112 8.34 2.44 -4.12
C ALA A 112 7.14 3.34 -4.44
N GLY A 113 7.31 4.35 -5.30
CA GLY A 113 6.22 5.23 -5.70
C GLY A 113 5.16 4.53 -6.55
N ALA A 114 5.59 3.73 -7.54
CA ALA A 114 4.68 2.92 -8.34
C ALA A 114 3.91 1.90 -7.47
N PHE A 115 4.59 1.27 -6.53
CA PHE A 115 3.98 0.32 -5.60
C PHE A 115 3.03 1.01 -4.61
N CYS A 116 3.35 2.23 -4.18
CA CYS A 116 2.45 3.05 -3.36
C CYS A 116 1.15 3.38 -4.09
N TYR A 117 1.20 3.57 -5.42
CA TYR A 117 -0.01 3.71 -6.22
C TYR A 117 -0.86 2.42 -6.22
N LEU A 118 -0.22 1.25 -6.35
CA LEU A 118 -0.95 -0.03 -6.23
C LEU A 118 -1.64 -0.16 -4.86
N LEU A 119 -0.96 0.25 -3.79
CA LEU A 119 -1.51 0.28 -2.45
C LEU A 119 -2.68 1.28 -2.34
N TYR A 120 -2.58 2.44 -3.00
CA TYR A 120 -3.63 3.45 -3.08
C TYR A 120 -4.91 2.93 -3.75
N LEU A 121 -4.79 2.08 -4.77
CA LEU A 121 -5.95 1.41 -5.39
C LEU A 121 -6.70 0.47 -4.43
N ASN A 122 -6.08 0.12 -3.31
CA ASN A 122 -6.73 -0.64 -2.24
C ASN A 122 -7.30 0.28 -1.16
N LYS A 123 -6.51 1.25 -0.69
CA LYS A 123 -6.89 2.21 0.37
C LYS A 123 -6.17 3.55 0.22
N GLU A 124 -6.91 4.64 0.42
CA GLU A 124 -6.38 6.02 0.42
C GLU A 124 -5.32 6.27 1.50
N VAL A 125 -5.36 5.48 2.59
CA VAL A 125 -4.34 5.48 3.65
C VAL A 125 -2.92 5.31 3.10
N ALA A 126 -2.77 4.75 1.90
CA ALA A 126 -1.49 4.66 1.21
C ALA A 126 -0.80 6.01 1.00
N LEU A 127 -1.54 7.12 0.91
CA LEU A 127 -0.97 8.46 0.80
C LEU A 127 -0.12 8.84 2.02
N TYR A 128 -0.46 8.32 3.21
CA TYR A 128 0.36 8.56 4.41
C TYR A 128 1.77 7.97 4.30
N TYR A 129 1.96 6.91 3.50
CA TYR A 129 3.29 6.38 3.22
C TYR A 129 4.16 7.37 2.43
N LEU A 130 3.56 8.12 1.47
CA LEU A 130 4.28 9.17 0.74
C LEU A 130 4.69 10.29 1.69
N ILE A 131 3.78 10.74 2.55
CA ILE A 131 4.06 11.77 3.55
C ILE A 131 5.16 11.30 4.51
N ALA A 132 5.01 10.09 5.05
CA ALA A 132 6.01 9.51 5.95
C ALA A 132 7.39 9.41 5.29
N TRP A 133 7.46 9.01 4.02
CA TRP A 133 8.72 8.97 3.27
C TRP A 133 9.36 10.35 3.18
N VAL A 134 8.60 11.37 2.75
CA VAL A 134 9.12 12.73 2.59
C VAL A 134 9.64 13.26 3.92
N LEU A 135 8.93 13.03 5.02
CA LEU A 135 9.35 13.45 6.37
C LEU A 135 10.64 12.74 6.81
N VAL A 136 10.74 11.42 6.61
CA VAL A 136 11.96 10.65 6.93
C VAL A 136 13.15 11.16 6.10
N ARG A 137 12.95 11.43 4.81
CA ARG A 137 14.03 11.94 3.95
C ARG A 137 14.43 13.36 4.31
N ALA A 138 13.48 14.21 4.68
CA ALA A 138 13.78 15.55 5.20
C ALA A 138 14.59 15.48 6.51
N TRP A 139 14.24 14.55 7.39
CA TRP A 139 14.99 14.30 8.62
C TRP A 139 16.42 13.85 8.35
N VAL A 140 16.61 12.85 7.47
CA VAL A 140 17.94 12.36 7.06
C VAL A 140 18.76 13.47 6.43
N TRP A 141 18.18 14.26 5.55
CA TRP A 141 18.87 15.42 4.95
C TRP A 141 19.36 16.41 6.01
N TRP A 142 18.50 16.71 6.99
CA TRP A 142 18.84 17.65 8.06
C TRP A 142 19.98 17.16 8.95
N HIS A 143 19.97 15.87 9.31
CA HIS A 143 20.94 15.29 10.24
C HIS A 143 22.26 14.93 9.56
N ASP A 144 22.20 14.27 8.42
CA ASP A 144 23.36 13.69 7.77
C ASP A 144 24.01 14.64 6.76
N LYS A 145 23.49 15.88 6.63
CA LYS A 145 23.92 16.89 5.65
C LYS A 145 24.07 16.30 4.23
N ALA A 146 23.16 15.36 3.90
CA ALA A 146 23.15 14.70 2.60
C ALA A 146 22.98 15.72 1.46
N SER A 147 23.46 15.38 0.27
CA SER A 147 23.32 16.25 -0.89
C SER A 147 21.83 16.49 -1.19
N TRP A 148 21.38 17.73 -1.11
CA TRP A 148 20.00 18.13 -1.40
C TRP A 148 19.55 17.68 -2.81
N ARG A 149 20.48 17.64 -3.78
CA ARG A 149 20.19 17.18 -5.15
C ARG A 149 19.84 15.69 -5.19
N ALA A 150 20.54 14.88 -4.42
CA ALA A 150 20.24 13.44 -4.32
C ALA A 150 18.91 13.18 -3.64
N GLU A 151 18.58 13.95 -2.59
CA GLU A 151 17.32 13.87 -1.90
C GLU A 151 16.15 14.32 -2.79
N LEU A 152 16.33 15.40 -3.52
CA LEU A 152 15.35 15.89 -4.48
C LEU A 152 15.09 14.84 -5.58
N ALA A 153 16.15 14.22 -6.13
CA ALA A 153 16.01 13.17 -7.13
C ALA A 153 15.23 11.95 -6.60
N CYS A 154 15.47 11.52 -5.36
CA CYS A 154 14.76 10.42 -4.73
C CYS A 154 13.26 10.76 -4.54
N ASN A 155 12.97 11.93 -4.01
CA ASN A 155 11.58 12.36 -3.80
C ASN A 155 10.86 12.58 -5.15
N ALA A 156 11.53 13.17 -6.13
CA ALA A 156 10.98 13.35 -7.47
C ALA A 156 10.70 11.99 -8.16
N ALA A 157 11.60 11.01 -8.01
CA ALA A 157 11.39 9.67 -8.56
C ALA A 157 10.20 8.96 -7.92
N LEU A 158 10.05 9.06 -6.60
CA LEU A 158 8.94 8.44 -5.88
C LEU A 158 7.60 9.11 -6.23
N LEU A 159 7.52 10.42 -6.09
CA LEU A 159 6.28 11.15 -6.38
C LEU A 159 5.95 11.13 -7.87
N GLY A 160 6.95 11.23 -8.73
CA GLY A 160 6.79 11.17 -10.18
C GLY A 160 6.26 9.82 -10.64
N SER A 161 6.82 8.71 -10.15
CA SER A 161 6.32 7.37 -10.52
C SER A 161 4.91 7.11 -10.00
N PHE A 162 4.58 7.55 -8.78
CA PHE A 162 3.21 7.51 -8.28
C PHE A 162 2.26 8.28 -9.20
N LEU A 163 2.60 9.52 -9.54
CA LEU A 163 1.80 10.38 -10.39
C LEU A 163 1.64 9.81 -11.81
N VAL A 164 2.70 9.27 -12.39
CA VAL A 164 2.64 8.61 -13.70
C VAL A 164 1.68 7.43 -13.67
N CYS A 165 1.78 6.55 -12.67
CA CYS A 165 0.84 5.44 -12.50
C CYS A 165 -0.60 5.92 -12.34
N PHE A 166 -0.82 6.97 -11.54
CA PHE A 166 -2.12 7.58 -11.34
C PHE A 166 -2.71 8.13 -12.64
N LEU A 167 -1.93 8.89 -13.41
CA LEU A 167 -2.39 9.47 -14.68
C LEU A 167 -2.64 8.41 -15.75
N LEU A 168 -1.77 7.39 -15.84
CA LEU A 168 -1.98 6.26 -16.75
C LEU A 168 -3.25 5.50 -16.41
N ALA A 169 -3.47 5.17 -15.15
CA ALA A 169 -4.69 4.50 -14.73
C ALA A 169 -5.94 5.35 -15.00
N LYS A 170 -5.88 6.66 -14.73
CA LYS A 170 -6.96 7.58 -15.05
C LYS A 170 -7.26 7.62 -16.56
N ALA A 171 -6.22 7.59 -17.40
CA ALA A 171 -6.37 7.63 -18.86
C ALA A 171 -6.86 6.31 -19.46
N THR A 172 -6.58 5.17 -18.83
CA THR A 172 -6.87 3.83 -19.37
C THR A 172 -8.01 3.13 -18.63
N LEU A 173 -7.82 2.83 -17.34
CA LEU A 173 -8.76 2.03 -16.57
C LEU A 173 -10.03 2.79 -16.19
N PHE A 174 -9.94 4.11 -16.00
CA PHE A 174 -11.04 4.94 -15.49
C PHE A 174 -11.61 5.87 -16.55
N ARG A 175 -11.26 5.70 -17.82
CA ARG A 175 -11.66 6.59 -18.94
C ARG A 175 -13.16 6.64 -19.21
N GLY A 176 -13.97 5.79 -18.66
CA GLY A 176 -15.43 5.80 -18.86
C GLY A 176 -16.22 5.91 -17.55
N LEU A 177 -15.54 5.83 -16.44
CA LEU A 177 -16.13 6.00 -15.12
C LEU A 177 -16.19 7.51 -14.87
N GLY A 178 -17.29 8.13 -15.32
CA GLY A 178 -17.49 9.57 -15.19
C GLY A 178 -17.18 10.13 -13.81
N ASN A 179 -17.35 11.41 -13.63
CA ASN A 179 -16.99 12.28 -12.49
C ASN A 179 -17.25 11.77 -11.04
N SER A 180 -17.66 10.52 -10.84
CA SER A 180 -17.73 9.85 -9.54
C SER A 180 -16.40 9.90 -8.77
N TYR A 181 -15.28 10.06 -9.48
CA TYR A 181 -13.95 10.27 -8.87
C TYR A 181 -13.79 11.64 -8.21
N ASN A 182 -14.60 12.62 -8.59
CA ASN A 182 -14.58 13.96 -7.97
C ASN A 182 -15.45 14.05 -6.70
N GLN A 183 -16.14 12.97 -6.35
CA GLN A 183 -16.90 12.88 -5.11
C GLN A 183 -16.09 12.28 -3.93
N THR A 184 -14.76 12.29 -4.00
CA THR A 184 -13.97 12.33 -2.77
C THR A 184 -14.25 13.67 -2.14
N GLY A 185 -15.40 13.71 -1.48
CA GLY A 185 -15.80 14.89 -0.76
C GLY A 185 -14.74 15.18 0.29
N TRP A 186 -13.86 16.10 -0.01
CA TRP A 186 -13.57 17.07 1.02
C TRP A 186 -14.92 17.42 1.60
N LEU A 187 -15.12 17.15 2.90
CA LEU A 187 -16.34 17.47 3.61
C LEU A 187 -16.89 18.77 3.04
N THR A 188 -18.06 18.73 2.43
CA THR A 188 -18.67 19.94 1.90
C THR A 188 -18.78 20.92 3.06
N ALA A 189 -18.78 22.23 2.78
CA ALA A 189 -18.87 23.25 3.83
C ALA A 189 -20.07 22.99 4.79
N GLU A 190 -21.11 22.29 4.34
CA GLU A 190 -22.22 21.82 5.15
C GLU A 190 -21.83 20.67 6.09
N GLN A 191 -21.00 19.75 5.67
CA GLN A 191 -20.56 18.61 6.51
C GLN A 191 -19.63 19.06 7.65
N TRP A 192 -18.87 20.15 7.46
CA TRP A 192 -18.07 20.77 8.52
C TRP A 192 -18.95 21.30 9.67
N ARG A 193 -20.21 21.70 9.39
CA ARG A 193 -21.14 22.22 10.41
C ARG A 193 -21.66 21.13 11.36
N PHE A 194 -21.54 19.86 11.00
CA PHE A 194 -22.03 18.71 11.79
C PHE A 194 -20.90 17.99 12.55
N LEU A 195 -19.65 18.44 12.46
CA LEU A 195 -18.63 17.94 13.38
C LEU A 195 -18.93 18.51 14.77
N PRO A 196 -19.29 17.66 15.76
CA PRO A 196 -19.47 18.15 17.11
C PRO A 196 -18.14 18.73 17.57
N PHE A 197 -18.17 19.96 18.00
CA PHE A 197 -17.07 20.53 18.74
C PHE A 197 -16.94 19.72 20.04
N ALA A 198 -16.02 18.76 20.06
CA ALA A 198 -15.57 18.09 21.27
C ALA A 198 -14.34 18.82 21.80
#